data_3b40bd6ef2384e9daca108431fc71a3a
#
_entry.id   3b40bd6ef2384e9daca108431fc71a3a
#
_cell.length_a   1.000
_cell.length_b   1.000
_cell.length_c   1.000
_cell.angle_alpha   90.00
_cell.angle_beta   90.00
_cell.angle_gamma   90.00
#
_symmetry.space_group_name_H-M   'P 1'
#
loop_
_entity.id
_entity.type
_entity.pdbx_description
1 polymer ?
#
loop_
_entity_poly.entity_id
_entity_poly.type
_entity_poly.pdbx_seq_one_letter_code
_entity_poly.pdbx_strand_id
1 'polypeptide(L)'
;MIKSAMDQSSVVEAGWRGSAEAWLDAAYEILIESGVDAVRIVPLSKKLKLSRTSFYWFFKDREALLTALLEKWRAKNTGSLVKQSGCYAESITEAIFNVFDCWLDRTLFDSKFEFAIRSWGQQSPKVAAAMRAADATRIQALTDMFIRFKYEPLAADVRARTIYLTQIGYISMQTKEDLATRMARIPDYVEIFTGAAALPRELERFHARHGFIPGGATRPASKNAQKNPARRKPRAAATISR
;
A
#
# COMPACT_ATOMS: atom_id res chain seq x y z
N MET A 1 -34.89 -21.70 -55.68
CA MET A 1 -33.58 -21.20 -55.23
C MET A 1 -33.76 -19.92 -54.47
N ILE A 2 -33.83 -19.99 -53.16
CA ILE A 2 -33.93 -18.81 -52.31
C ILE A 2 -32.81 -18.98 -51.27
N LYS A 3 -31.75 -18.15 -51.40
CA LYS A 3 -30.64 -18.09 -50.43
C LYS A 3 -31.12 -17.31 -49.21
N SER A 4 -31.13 -18.01 -48.09
CA SER A 4 -31.28 -17.47 -46.78
C SER A 4 -30.08 -16.54 -46.48
N ALA A 5 -30.34 -15.28 -46.28
CA ALA A 5 -29.39 -14.35 -45.69
C ALA A 5 -29.34 -14.61 -44.20
N MET A 6 -28.24 -15.18 -43.73
CA MET A 6 -27.95 -15.31 -42.30
C MET A 6 -27.68 -13.92 -41.72
N ASP A 7 -28.51 -13.57 -40.79
CA ASP A 7 -28.41 -12.41 -39.92
C ASP A 7 -27.10 -12.46 -39.11
N GLN A 8 -26.13 -11.59 -39.45
CA GLN A 8 -24.87 -11.37 -38.72
C GLN A 8 -24.97 -10.08 -37.90
N SER A 9 -25.97 -9.97 -37.05
CA SER A 9 -26.05 -8.83 -36.17
C SER A 9 -26.53 -9.23 -34.78
N SER A 10 -25.60 -9.69 -33.93
CA SER A 10 -25.67 -9.50 -32.46
C SER A 10 -24.50 -10.17 -31.73
N VAL A 11 -23.29 -9.85 -32.10
CA VAL A 11 -22.22 -9.87 -31.11
C VAL A 11 -22.24 -8.47 -30.48
N VAL A 12 -23.17 -8.26 -29.57
CA VAL A 12 -23.09 -7.14 -28.63
C VAL A 12 -21.82 -7.40 -27.83
N GLU A 13 -20.76 -6.67 -28.12
CA GLU A 13 -19.61 -6.55 -27.22
C GLU A 13 -20.17 -6.38 -25.81
N ALA A 14 -20.01 -7.41 -24.99
CA ALA A 14 -20.30 -7.33 -23.57
C ALA A 14 -19.30 -6.30 -23.01
N GLY A 15 -19.71 -5.03 -23.01
CA GLY A 15 -18.88 -3.90 -22.62
C GLY A 15 -18.23 -4.21 -21.30
N TRP A 16 -16.94 -3.94 -21.19
CA TRP A 16 -16.17 -4.10 -19.94
C TRP A 16 -16.95 -3.43 -18.79
N ARG A 17 -17.39 -4.25 -17.83
CA ARG A 17 -18.22 -3.81 -16.69
C ARG A 17 -17.39 -3.34 -15.51
N GLY A 18 -16.05 -3.41 -15.64
CA GLY A 18 -15.14 -3.18 -14.54
C GLY A 18 -15.00 -4.39 -13.62
N SER A 19 -14.36 -4.18 -12.50
CA SER A 19 -14.21 -5.16 -11.42
C SER A 19 -14.42 -4.46 -10.07
N ALA A 20 -14.68 -5.21 -9.01
CA ALA A 20 -14.73 -4.66 -7.65
C ALA A 20 -13.45 -3.90 -7.30
N GLU A 21 -12.28 -4.45 -7.72
CA GLU A 21 -10.98 -3.83 -7.51
C GLU A 21 -10.86 -2.48 -8.23
N ALA A 22 -11.33 -2.37 -9.49
CA ALA A 22 -11.31 -1.11 -10.22
C ALA A 22 -12.15 -0.01 -9.54
N TRP A 23 -13.31 -0.37 -8.98
CA TRP A 23 -14.13 0.55 -8.20
C TRP A 23 -13.46 0.95 -6.89
N LEU A 24 -12.81 0.01 -6.19
CA LEU A 24 -12.05 0.27 -4.98
C LEU A 24 -10.83 1.16 -5.24
N ASP A 25 -10.11 0.94 -6.33
CA ASP A 25 -8.95 1.77 -6.69
C ASP A 25 -9.37 3.19 -7.04
N ALA A 26 -10.44 3.36 -7.81
CA ALA A 26 -10.98 4.68 -8.11
C ALA A 26 -11.48 5.40 -6.84
N ALA A 27 -12.10 4.65 -5.92
CA ALA A 27 -12.56 5.19 -4.64
C ALA A 27 -11.39 5.58 -3.73
N TYR A 28 -10.34 4.76 -3.69
CA TYR A 28 -9.08 5.08 -3.00
C TYR A 28 -8.47 6.38 -3.52
N GLU A 29 -8.35 6.54 -4.86
CA GLU A 29 -7.79 7.77 -5.44
C GLU A 29 -8.61 9.00 -5.07
N ILE A 30 -9.96 8.94 -5.17
CA ILE A 30 -10.82 10.06 -4.77
C ILE A 30 -10.71 10.35 -3.26
N LEU A 31 -10.64 9.30 -2.43
CA LEU A 31 -10.51 9.46 -0.98
C LEU A 31 -9.24 10.21 -0.60
N ILE A 32 -8.10 9.86 -1.19
CA ILE A 32 -6.82 10.53 -0.88
C ILE A 32 -6.67 11.93 -1.48
N GLU A 33 -7.37 12.20 -2.58
CA GLU A 33 -7.33 13.50 -3.26
C GLU A 33 -8.33 14.50 -2.68
N SER A 34 -9.53 14.05 -2.33
CA SER A 34 -10.68 14.93 -2.08
C SER A 34 -11.49 14.57 -0.83
N GLY A 35 -11.06 13.54 -0.08
CA GLY A 35 -11.75 13.11 1.14
C GLY A 35 -12.99 12.25 0.90
N VAL A 36 -13.56 11.74 1.99
CA VAL A 36 -14.64 10.73 1.95
C VAL A 36 -15.94 11.26 1.33
N ASP A 37 -16.24 12.54 1.45
CA ASP A 37 -17.47 13.12 0.91
C ASP A 37 -17.50 13.15 -0.63
N ALA A 38 -16.32 13.16 -1.25
CA ALA A 38 -16.16 13.08 -2.69
C ALA A 38 -16.33 11.64 -3.23
N VAL A 39 -16.18 10.62 -2.37
CA VAL A 39 -16.36 9.21 -2.77
C VAL A 39 -17.85 8.92 -2.97
N ARG A 40 -18.34 9.20 -4.18
CA ARG A 40 -19.75 9.02 -4.59
C ARG A 40 -19.83 8.23 -5.89
N ILE A 41 -20.94 7.51 -6.10
CA ILE A 41 -21.11 6.61 -7.26
C ILE A 41 -20.97 7.36 -8.59
N VAL A 42 -21.53 8.59 -8.70
CA VAL A 42 -21.48 9.37 -9.94
C VAL A 42 -20.05 9.82 -10.29
N PRO A 43 -19.27 10.43 -9.40
CA PRO A 43 -17.86 10.72 -9.69
C PRO A 43 -17.05 9.47 -10.07
N LEU A 44 -17.25 8.36 -9.35
CA LEU A 44 -16.57 7.10 -9.62
C LEU A 44 -16.90 6.56 -11.00
N SER A 45 -18.18 6.51 -11.37
CA SER A 45 -18.61 6.03 -12.68
C SER A 45 -18.04 6.88 -13.83
N LYS A 46 -17.97 8.21 -13.65
CA LYS A 46 -17.32 9.11 -14.60
C LYS A 46 -15.82 8.85 -14.74
N LYS A 47 -15.12 8.70 -13.59
CA LYS A 47 -13.67 8.40 -13.56
C LYS A 47 -13.34 7.10 -14.27
N LEU A 48 -14.14 6.06 -14.05
CA LEU A 48 -13.97 4.74 -14.66
C LEU A 48 -14.54 4.64 -16.10
N LYS A 49 -15.31 5.64 -16.55
CA LYS A 49 -16.06 5.61 -17.82
C LYS A 49 -17.03 4.41 -17.89
N LEU A 50 -17.65 4.09 -16.76
CA LEU A 50 -18.61 3.01 -16.59
C LEU A 50 -19.99 3.54 -16.27
N SER A 51 -21.05 2.74 -16.52
CA SER A 51 -22.39 3.08 -16.10
C SER A 51 -22.55 2.97 -14.58
N ARG A 52 -23.47 3.75 -13.99
CA ARG A 52 -23.81 3.60 -12.56
C ARG A 52 -24.39 2.21 -12.25
N THR A 53 -25.06 1.60 -13.20
CA THR A 53 -25.60 0.24 -13.05
C THR A 53 -24.49 -0.78 -12.83
N SER A 54 -23.31 -0.59 -13.48
CA SER A 54 -22.14 -1.47 -13.28
C SER A 54 -21.65 -1.49 -11.84
N PHE A 55 -21.80 -0.40 -11.09
CA PHE A 55 -21.43 -0.34 -9.68
C PHE A 55 -22.19 -1.37 -8.83
N TYR A 56 -23.51 -1.49 -9.06
CA TYR A 56 -24.39 -2.36 -8.28
C TYR A 56 -24.19 -3.85 -8.53
N TRP A 57 -23.38 -4.22 -9.53
CA TRP A 57 -22.92 -5.60 -9.70
C TRP A 57 -21.89 -6.01 -8.63
N PHE A 58 -21.17 -5.04 -8.05
CA PHE A 58 -20.06 -5.29 -7.12
C PHE A 58 -20.35 -4.81 -5.70
N PHE A 59 -21.08 -3.71 -5.57
CA PHE A 59 -21.38 -3.11 -4.26
C PHE A 59 -22.87 -2.78 -4.17
N LYS A 60 -23.49 -3.21 -3.06
CA LYS A 60 -24.90 -2.94 -2.79
C LYS A 60 -25.21 -1.44 -2.78
N ASP A 61 -24.32 -0.67 -2.16
CA ASP A 61 -24.46 0.78 -1.98
C ASP A 61 -23.07 1.41 -1.70
N ARG A 62 -23.06 2.74 -1.54
CA ARG A 62 -21.86 3.50 -1.19
C ARG A 62 -21.22 3.01 0.11
N GLU A 63 -22.01 2.66 1.10
CA GLU A 63 -21.51 2.22 2.43
C GLU A 63 -20.79 0.88 2.34
N ALA A 64 -21.24 -0.02 1.48
CA ALA A 64 -20.54 -1.27 1.20
C ALA A 64 -19.16 -0.99 0.56
N LEU A 65 -19.06 -0.06 -0.39
CA LEU A 65 -17.79 0.37 -0.97
C LEU A 65 -16.86 1.00 0.08
N LEU A 66 -17.37 1.88 0.92
CA LEU A 66 -16.61 2.52 1.99
C LEU A 66 -16.12 1.51 3.04
N THR A 67 -16.93 0.50 3.35
CA THR A 67 -16.53 -0.60 4.22
C THR A 67 -15.39 -1.40 3.59
N ALA A 68 -15.47 -1.71 2.30
CA ALA A 68 -14.40 -2.39 1.57
C ALA A 68 -13.10 -1.56 1.50
N LEU A 69 -13.20 -0.21 1.41
CA LEU A 69 -12.02 0.66 1.53
C LEU A 69 -11.35 0.56 2.91
N LEU A 70 -12.12 0.52 3.99
CA LEU A 70 -11.57 0.33 5.34
C LEU A 70 -10.88 -1.03 5.49
N GLU A 71 -11.46 -2.09 4.92
CA GLU A 71 -10.84 -3.42 4.90
C GLU A 71 -9.53 -3.42 4.09
N LYS A 72 -9.52 -2.77 2.92
CA LYS A 72 -8.32 -2.62 2.08
C LYS A 72 -7.21 -1.88 2.84
N TRP A 73 -7.53 -0.78 3.51
CA TRP A 73 -6.59 -0.05 4.36
C TRP A 73 -6.06 -0.93 5.50
N ARG A 74 -6.94 -1.62 6.22
CA ARG A 74 -6.57 -2.49 7.35
C ARG A 74 -5.66 -3.63 6.89
N ALA A 75 -6.04 -4.33 5.82
CA ALA A 75 -5.26 -5.42 5.27
C ALA A 75 -3.86 -4.96 4.84
N LYS A 76 -3.76 -3.83 4.17
CA LYS A 76 -2.49 -3.27 3.71
C LYS A 76 -1.66 -2.73 4.88
N ASN A 77 -2.13 -1.69 5.56
CA ASN A 77 -1.31 -0.95 6.52
C ASN A 77 -1.11 -1.72 7.83
N THR A 78 -2.16 -2.31 8.38
CA THR A 78 -2.04 -3.09 9.62
C THR A 78 -1.45 -4.47 9.35
N GLY A 79 -1.93 -5.15 8.33
CA GLY A 79 -1.43 -6.49 7.99
C GLY A 79 0.06 -6.49 7.67
N SER A 80 0.56 -5.52 6.90
CA SER A 80 1.98 -5.42 6.59
C SER A 80 2.83 -5.10 7.83
N LEU A 81 2.40 -4.17 8.68
CA LEU A 81 3.17 -3.85 9.90
C LEU A 81 3.26 -5.05 10.83
N VAL A 82 2.15 -5.76 11.07
CA VAL A 82 2.11 -6.98 11.88
C VAL A 82 3.03 -8.06 11.28
N LYS A 83 2.99 -8.24 9.96
CA LYS A 83 3.87 -9.17 9.27
C LYS A 83 5.33 -8.80 9.43
N GLN A 84 5.70 -7.55 9.20
CA GLN A 84 7.09 -7.09 9.26
C GLN A 84 7.65 -7.12 10.68
N SER A 85 6.88 -6.74 11.69
CA SER A 85 7.30 -6.88 13.09
C SER A 85 7.50 -8.34 13.51
N GLY A 86 6.80 -9.29 12.87
CA GLY A 86 6.93 -10.73 13.08
C GLY A 86 8.03 -11.40 12.25
N CYS A 87 8.67 -10.71 11.31
CA CYS A 87 9.73 -11.28 10.47
C CYS A 87 10.93 -11.72 11.32
N TYR A 88 11.67 -12.70 10.80
CA TYR A 88 12.94 -13.12 11.39
C TYR A 88 13.92 -11.95 11.42
N ALA A 89 14.64 -11.83 12.53
CA ALA A 89 15.74 -10.90 12.73
C ALA A 89 16.72 -11.50 13.75
N GLU A 90 18.01 -11.30 13.56
CA GLU A 90 19.06 -11.74 14.48
C GLU A 90 19.15 -10.84 15.70
N SER A 91 18.80 -9.57 15.55
CA SER A 91 18.88 -8.54 16.58
C SER A 91 17.61 -7.68 16.61
N ILE A 92 17.42 -6.95 17.71
CA ILE A 92 16.33 -5.96 17.81
C ILE A 92 16.49 -4.84 16.79
N THR A 93 17.72 -4.42 16.47
CA THR A 93 18.00 -3.39 15.49
C THR A 93 17.58 -3.83 14.09
N GLU A 94 17.86 -5.08 13.72
CA GLU A 94 17.39 -5.67 12.47
C GLU A 94 15.86 -5.81 12.43
N ALA A 95 15.22 -6.18 13.55
CA ALA A 95 13.76 -6.22 13.66
C ALA A 95 13.12 -4.83 13.43
N ILE A 96 13.74 -3.77 13.96
CA ILE A 96 13.31 -2.39 13.69
C ILE A 96 13.50 -2.02 12.22
N PHE A 97 14.58 -2.44 11.56
CA PHE A 97 14.73 -2.21 10.12
C PHE A 97 13.63 -2.87 9.30
N ASN A 98 13.18 -4.07 9.68
CA ASN A 98 12.01 -4.69 9.03
C ASN A 98 10.73 -3.85 9.23
N VAL A 99 10.56 -3.20 10.37
CA VAL A 99 9.44 -2.25 10.60
C VAL A 99 9.61 -0.99 9.75
N PHE A 100 10.82 -0.44 9.62
CA PHE A 100 11.09 0.71 8.76
C PHE A 100 10.83 0.43 7.27
N ASP A 101 10.99 -0.82 6.82
CA ASP A 101 10.63 -1.21 5.44
C ASP A 101 9.17 -0.83 5.13
N CYS A 102 8.22 -0.98 6.09
CA CYS A 102 6.85 -0.54 5.93
C CYS A 102 6.72 0.95 5.57
N TRP A 103 7.54 1.80 6.14
CA TRP A 103 7.40 3.25 6.00
C TRP A 103 8.20 3.83 4.84
N LEU A 104 9.10 3.05 4.30
CA LEU A 104 9.90 3.38 3.12
C LEU A 104 9.32 2.79 1.84
N ASP A 105 8.60 1.66 1.94
CA ASP A 105 7.96 0.99 0.81
C ASP A 105 6.43 1.19 0.84
N ARG A 106 5.93 2.00 -0.10
CA ARG A 106 4.50 2.26 -0.25
C ARG A 106 3.66 1.02 -0.64
N THR A 107 4.29 -0.04 -1.09
CA THR A 107 3.58 -1.31 -1.35
C THR A 107 3.19 -1.99 -0.05
N LEU A 108 3.97 -1.80 1.02
CA LEU A 108 3.72 -2.33 2.35
C LEU A 108 2.79 -1.43 3.17
N PHE A 109 3.09 -0.11 3.21
CA PHE A 109 2.32 0.82 4.02
C PHE A 109 2.07 2.12 3.24
N ASP A 110 0.82 2.53 3.16
CA ASP A 110 0.41 3.73 2.44
C ASP A 110 0.09 4.88 3.39
N SER A 111 1.04 5.77 3.58
CA SER A 111 0.90 6.95 4.46
C SER A 111 -0.19 7.92 4.01
N LYS A 112 -0.47 8.03 2.69
CA LYS A 112 -1.56 8.87 2.19
C LYS A 112 -2.91 8.26 2.53
N PHE A 113 -3.03 6.95 2.39
CA PHE A 113 -4.25 6.23 2.77
C PHE A 113 -4.47 6.30 4.28
N GLU A 114 -3.40 6.12 5.08
CA GLU A 114 -3.46 6.30 6.53
C GLU A 114 -3.99 7.67 6.91
N PHE A 115 -3.42 8.74 6.34
CA PHE A 115 -3.86 10.11 6.57
C PHE A 115 -5.33 10.32 6.21
N ALA A 116 -5.77 9.84 5.03
CA ALA A 116 -7.14 9.98 4.57
C ALA A 116 -8.15 9.27 5.48
N ILE A 117 -7.81 8.06 5.95
CA ILE A 117 -8.65 7.31 6.91
C ILE A 117 -8.70 8.05 8.26
N ARG A 118 -7.58 8.59 8.76
CA ARG A 118 -7.56 9.36 10.00
C ARG A 118 -8.39 10.64 9.90
N SER A 119 -8.34 11.32 8.77
CA SER A 119 -9.19 12.49 8.49
C SER A 119 -10.68 12.10 8.46
N TRP A 120 -11.01 10.98 7.83
CA TRP A 120 -12.39 10.46 7.81
C TRP A 120 -12.87 10.08 9.22
N GLY A 121 -12.00 9.51 10.06
CA GLY A 121 -12.29 9.13 11.44
C GLY A 121 -12.73 10.31 12.32
N GLN A 122 -12.32 11.54 12.00
CA GLN A 122 -12.78 12.75 12.74
C GLN A 122 -14.29 12.98 12.61
N GLN A 123 -14.89 12.51 11.52
CA GLN A 123 -16.32 12.74 11.22
C GLN A 123 -17.17 11.47 11.36
N SER A 124 -16.56 10.32 11.60
CA SER A 124 -17.26 9.02 11.65
C SER A 124 -16.87 8.20 12.88
N PRO A 125 -17.75 8.05 13.88
CA PRO A 125 -17.49 7.22 15.05
C PRO A 125 -17.15 5.76 14.70
N LYS A 126 -17.77 5.20 13.64
CA LYS A 126 -17.48 3.86 13.13
C LYS A 126 -16.05 3.74 12.66
N VAL A 127 -15.58 4.70 11.86
CA VAL A 127 -14.19 4.74 11.35
C VAL A 127 -13.21 4.98 12.48
N ALA A 128 -13.50 5.89 13.39
CA ALA A 128 -12.69 6.14 14.59
C ALA A 128 -12.53 4.86 15.45
N ALA A 129 -13.57 4.06 15.59
CA ALA A 129 -13.48 2.77 16.28
C ALA A 129 -12.58 1.77 15.54
N ALA A 130 -12.72 1.67 14.21
CA ALA A 130 -11.87 0.82 13.38
C ALA A 130 -10.40 1.25 13.44
N MET A 131 -10.13 2.56 13.46
CA MET A 131 -8.77 3.11 13.63
C MET A 131 -8.18 2.73 14.99
N ARG A 132 -8.91 2.94 16.08
CA ARG A 132 -8.42 2.56 17.43
C ARG A 132 -8.10 1.07 17.52
N ALA A 133 -8.91 0.21 16.92
CA ALA A 133 -8.65 -1.23 16.88
C ALA A 133 -7.39 -1.56 16.07
N ALA A 134 -7.20 -0.91 14.92
CA ALA A 134 -5.99 -1.06 14.10
C ALA A 134 -4.74 -0.55 14.83
N ASP A 135 -4.82 0.63 15.48
CA ASP A 135 -3.73 1.20 16.27
C ASP A 135 -3.33 0.26 17.43
N ALA A 136 -4.31 -0.29 18.16
CA ALA A 136 -4.05 -1.26 19.22
C ALA A 136 -3.35 -2.53 18.69
N THR A 137 -3.82 -3.07 17.56
CA THR A 137 -3.20 -4.24 16.92
C THR A 137 -1.75 -3.98 16.52
N ARG A 138 -1.46 -2.81 15.95
CA ARG A 138 -0.11 -2.43 15.52
C ARG A 138 0.84 -2.23 16.71
N ILE A 139 0.37 -1.53 17.76
CA ILE A 139 1.13 -1.33 18.99
C ILE A 139 1.42 -2.68 19.64
N GLN A 140 0.43 -3.58 19.73
CA GLN A 140 0.64 -4.91 20.30
C GLN A 140 1.69 -5.71 19.51
N ALA A 141 1.63 -5.72 18.18
CA ALA A 141 2.61 -6.41 17.34
C ALA A 141 4.04 -5.89 17.55
N LEU A 142 4.22 -4.57 17.71
CA LEU A 142 5.51 -3.97 18.05
C LEU A 142 5.94 -4.34 19.48
N THR A 143 5.02 -4.35 20.45
CA THR A 143 5.29 -4.77 21.82
C THR A 143 5.77 -6.22 21.88
N ASP A 144 5.07 -7.12 21.17
CA ASP A 144 5.42 -8.53 21.07
C ASP A 144 6.80 -8.73 20.42
N MET A 145 7.12 -7.89 19.42
CA MET A 145 8.47 -7.86 18.85
C MET A 145 9.54 -7.56 19.91
N PHE A 146 9.38 -6.52 20.71
CA PHE A 146 10.34 -6.19 21.78
C PHE A 146 10.42 -7.29 22.84
N ILE A 147 9.30 -7.88 23.25
CA ILE A 147 9.26 -8.99 24.21
C ILE A 147 10.05 -10.20 23.67
N ARG A 148 9.94 -10.51 22.38
CA ARG A 148 10.71 -11.56 21.71
C ARG A 148 12.22 -11.35 21.87
N PHE A 149 12.67 -10.10 21.91
CA PHE A 149 14.07 -9.71 22.15
C PHE A 149 14.38 -9.45 23.64
N LYS A 150 13.55 -9.98 24.56
CA LYS A 150 13.80 -9.99 26.01
C LYS A 150 13.75 -8.61 26.69
N TYR A 151 13.01 -7.67 26.10
CA TYR A 151 12.67 -6.45 26.82
C TYR A 151 11.59 -6.71 27.86
N GLU A 152 11.71 -6.07 29.03
CA GLU A 152 10.67 -6.10 30.05
C GLU A 152 9.33 -5.56 29.51
N PRO A 153 8.17 -6.11 29.93
CA PRO A 153 6.87 -5.79 29.33
C PRO A 153 6.56 -4.30 29.28
N LEU A 154 6.82 -3.54 30.34
CA LEU A 154 6.57 -2.10 30.36
C LEU A 154 7.51 -1.35 29.40
N ALA A 155 8.80 -1.73 29.38
CA ALA A 155 9.75 -1.12 28.46
C ALA A 155 9.41 -1.43 26.99
N ALA A 156 8.93 -2.64 26.71
CA ALA A 156 8.46 -3.06 25.39
C ALA A 156 7.26 -2.22 24.93
N ASP A 157 6.23 -2.05 25.77
CA ASP A 157 5.05 -1.22 25.45
C ASP A 157 5.43 0.25 25.21
N VAL A 158 6.24 0.85 26.07
CA VAL A 158 6.69 2.24 25.93
C VAL A 158 7.45 2.45 24.61
N ARG A 159 8.38 1.54 24.27
CA ARG A 159 9.16 1.61 23.03
C ARG A 159 8.27 1.42 21.79
N ALA A 160 7.36 0.44 21.82
CA ALA A 160 6.40 0.21 20.76
C ALA A 160 5.53 1.45 20.48
N ARG A 161 5.02 2.08 21.55
CA ARG A 161 4.25 3.34 21.44
C ARG A 161 5.09 4.48 20.90
N THR A 162 6.32 4.62 21.37
CA THR A 162 7.22 5.69 20.91
C THR A 162 7.46 5.59 19.41
N ILE A 163 7.78 4.42 18.90
CA ILE A 163 7.97 4.17 17.46
C ILE A 163 6.68 4.48 16.70
N TYR A 164 5.56 3.90 17.14
CA TYR A 164 4.30 4.01 16.43
C TYR A 164 3.78 5.46 16.40
N LEU A 165 3.77 6.14 17.54
CA LEU A 165 3.29 7.52 17.64
C LEU A 165 4.20 8.49 16.90
N THR A 166 5.52 8.27 16.89
CA THR A 166 6.45 9.05 16.06
C THR A 166 6.07 8.93 14.58
N GLN A 167 5.83 7.73 14.08
CA GLN A 167 5.43 7.53 12.68
C GLN A 167 4.07 8.17 12.37
N ILE A 168 3.10 8.02 13.27
CA ILE A 168 1.79 8.70 13.11
C ILE A 168 1.95 10.23 13.12
N GLY A 169 2.88 10.76 13.92
CA GLY A 169 3.26 12.17 13.89
C GLY A 169 3.76 12.61 12.51
N TYR A 170 4.69 11.87 11.90
CA TYR A 170 5.16 12.12 10.54
C TYR A 170 4.01 12.15 9.51
N ILE A 171 3.08 11.21 9.62
CA ILE A 171 1.92 11.12 8.73
C ILE A 171 0.96 12.31 8.95
N SER A 172 0.64 12.61 10.20
CA SER A 172 -0.32 13.66 10.56
C SER A 172 0.20 15.06 10.21
N MET A 173 1.50 15.29 10.40
CA MET A 173 2.18 16.53 10.00
C MET A 173 2.45 16.61 8.51
N GLN A 174 2.20 15.52 7.76
CA GLN A 174 2.51 15.41 6.34
C GLN A 174 3.96 15.81 6.01
N THR A 175 4.89 15.42 6.88
CA THR A 175 6.30 15.76 6.76
C THR A 175 6.87 15.26 5.43
N LYS A 176 7.43 16.18 4.65
CA LYS A 176 8.05 15.90 3.36
C LYS A 176 9.56 15.87 3.54
N GLU A 177 10.14 14.70 3.43
CA GLU A 177 11.58 14.49 3.46
C GLU A 177 11.98 13.58 2.29
N ASP A 178 13.15 13.83 1.73
CA ASP A 178 13.73 12.94 0.76
C ASP A 178 14.29 11.66 1.42
N LEU A 179 14.57 10.68 0.60
CA LEU A 179 15.08 9.39 1.09
C LEU A 179 16.43 9.55 1.80
N ALA A 180 17.31 10.40 1.31
CA ALA A 180 18.64 10.60 1.88
C ALA A 180 18.57 11.17 3.30
N THR A 181 17.74 12.18 3.51
CA THR A 181 17.47 12.77 4.83
C THR A 181 16.89 11.72 5.80
N ARG A 182 15.94 10.90 5.35
CA ARG A 182 15.37 9.83 6.18
C ARG A 182 16.41 8.78 6.53
N MET A 183 17.18 8.31 5.54
CA MET A 183 18.21 7.29 5.74
C MET A 183 19.31 7.76 6.70
N ALA A 184 19.67 9.04 6.65
CA ALA A 184 20.66 9.61 7.57
C ALA A 184 20.20 9.60 9.03
N ARG A 185 18.88 9.68 9.32
CA ARG A 185 18.33 9.70 10.68
C ARG A 185 17.98 8.31 11.22
N ILE A 186 17.81 7.33 10.37
CA ILE A 186 17.35 5.99 10.77
C ILE A 186 18.29 5.33 11.79
N PRO A 187 19.63 5.39 11.68
CA PRO A 187 20.52 4.81 12.71
C PRO A 187 20.26 5.37 14.10
N ASP A 188 20.14 6.71 14.23
CA ASP A 188 19.88 7.36 15.50
C ASP A 188 18.48 7.01 16.04
N TYR A 189 17.45 6.95 15.17
CA TYR A 189 16.12 6.47 15.58
C TYR A 189 16.17 5.02 16.08
N VAL A 190 16.92 4.15 15.43
CA VAL A 190 17.06 2.75 15.86
C VAL A 190 17.68 2.70 17.27
N GLU A 191 18.74 3.45 17.51
CA GLU A 191 19.38 3.52 18.83
C GLU A 191 18.44 4.08 19.89
N ILE A 192 17.75 5.20 19.61
CA ILE A 192 16.77 5.82 20.52
C ILE A 192 15.64 4.81 20.86
N PHE A 193 15.13 4.11 19.86
CA PHE A 193 14.00 3.19 20.04
C PHE A 193 14.40 1.89 20.75
N THR A 194 15.59 1.39 20.50
CA THR A 194 16.04 0.08 21.02
C THR A 194 16.97 0.20 22.22
N GLY A 195 17.71 1.30 22.36
CA GLY A 195 18.81 1.43 23.29
C GLY A 195 20.07 0.70 22.82
N ALA A 196 20.11 0.27 21.54
CA ALA A 196 21.26 -0.42 20.94
C ALA A 196 21.59 0.20 19.57
N ALA A 197 22.86 0.46 19.33
CA ALA A 197 23.33 0.91 18.03
C ALA A 197 23.28 -0.25 17.02
N ALA A 198 22.84 0.06 15.79
CA ALA A 198 22.84 -0.92 14.71
C ALA A 198 24.28 -1.29 14.31
N LEU A 199 24.52 -2.57 14.04
CA LEU A 199 25.80 -3.00 13.50
C LEU A 199 25.98 -2.51 12.05
N PRO A 200 27.20 -2.15 11.62
CA PRO A 200 27.45 -1.69 10.25
C PRO A 200 26.88 -2.63 9.18
N ARG A 201 27.05 -3.95 9.34
CA ARG A 201 26.52 -4.96 8.42
C ARG A 201 24.99 -4.98 8.32
N GLU A 202 24.28 -4.65 9.41
CA GLU A 202 22.81 -4.57 9.42
C GLU A 202 22.34 -3.35 8.65
N LEU A 203 23.02 -2.23 8.87
CA LEU A 203 22.74 -0.97 8.18
C LEU A 203 23.04 -1.08 6.67
N GLU A 204 24.15 -1.71 6.29
CA GLU A 204 24.49 -1.98 4.90
C GLU A 204 23.42 -2.83 4.20
N ARG A 205 22.94 -3.90 4.83
CA ARG A 205 21.84 -4.72 4.31
C ARG A 205 20.56 -3.92 4.15
N PHE A 206 20.22 -3.10 5.14
CA PHE A 206 19.05 -2.24 5.10
C PHE A 206 19.14 -1.22 3.96
N HIS A 207 20.27 -0.52 3.82
CA HIS A 207 20.52 0.42 2.73
C HIS A 207 20.41 -0.26 1.36
N ALA A 208 21.00 -1.45 1.22
CA ALA A 208 20.97 -2.20 -0.03
C ALA A 208 19.54 -2.57 -0.45
N ARG A 209 18.66 -2.95 0.50
CA ARG A 209 17.23 -3.21 0.22
C ARG A 209 16.50 -2.01 -0.38
N HIS A 210 16.87 -0.82 0.02
CA HIS A 210 16.27 0.43 -0.45
C HIS A 210 17.04 1.12 -1.58
N GLY A 211 18.07 0.47 -2.12
CA GLY A 211 18.92 1.05 -3.20
C GLY A 211 19.63 2.33 -2.76
N PHE A 212 19.87 2.52 -1.46
CA PHE A 212 20.54 3.69 -0.91
C PHE A 212 22.04 3.43 -0.78
N ILE A 213 22.85 4.41 -1.21
CA ILE A 213 24.30 4.41 -1.08
C ILE A 213 24.69 5.63 -0.24
N PRO A 214 25.24 5.46 0.99
CA PRO A 214 25.69 6.58 1.81
C PRO A 214 26.72 7.43 1.07
N GLY A 215 26.52 8.76 1.03
CA GLY A 215 27.41 9.69 0.33
C GLY A 215 27.33 9.66 -1.20
N GLY A 216 26.50 8.82 -1.79
CA GLY A 216 26.26 8.74 -3.25
C GLY A 216 24.98 9.47 -3.66
N ALA A 217 24.94 9.96 -4.91
CA ALA A 217 23.67 10.41 -5.50
C ALA A 217 22.69 9.22 -5.59
N THR A 218 21.47 9.41 -5.13
CA THR A 218 20.40 8.40 -5.23
C THR A 218 20.27 7.94 -6.68
N ARG A 219 20.52 6.65 -6.95
CA ARG A 219 20.26 6.05 -8.25
C ARG A 219 18.76 6.16 -8.53
N PRO A 220 18.33 6.78 -9.65
CA PRO A 220 16.91 6.86 -9.95
C PRO A 220 16.34 5.44 -10.03
N ALA A 221 15.18 5.23 -9.38
CA ALA A 221 14.48 3.95 -9.39
C ALA A 221 14.39 3.44 -10.85
N SER A 222 14.89 2.25 -11.09
CA SER A 222 14.85 1.59 -12.39
C SER A 222 13.40 1.46 -12.87
N LYS A 223 13.03 2.24 -13.88
CA LYS A 223 11.81 2.07 -14.67
C LYS A 223 11.97 0.83 -15.57
N ASN A 224 12.04 -0.34 -15.00
CA ASN A 224 12.10 -1.58 -15.77
C ASN A 224 11.12 -2.60 -15.21
N ALA A 225 9.88 -2.53 -15.66
CA ALA A 225 8.99 -3.68 -15.82
C ALA A 225 7.74 -3.25 -16.58
N GLN A 226 7.82 -3.20 -17.89
CA GLN A 226 6.73 -3.54 -18.82
C GLN A 226 7.19 -3.23 -20.25
N LYS A 227 8.11 -4.04 -20.78
CA LYS A 227 8.19 -4.24 -22.22
C LYS A 227 7.40 -5.50 -22.53
N ASN A 228 6.18 -5.28 -23.00
CA ASN A 228 5.32 -6.24 -23.65
C ASN A 228 6.04 -6.81 -24.89
N PRO A 229 6.21 -8.13 -25.06
CA PRO A 229 6.77 -8.67 -26.28
C PRO A 229 5.75 -8.55 -27.41
N ALA A 230 6.04 -7.64 -28.34
CA ALA A 230 5.28 -7.45 -29.56
C ALA A 230 5.14 -8.76 -30.35
N ARG A 231 3.92 -9.05 -30.75
CA ARG A 231 3.49 -10.07 -31.70
C ARG A 231 4.47 -10.17 -32.89
N ARG A 232 5.17 -11.28 -33.00
CA ARG A 232 5.81 -11.70 -34.25
C ARG A 232 4.71 -12.14 -35.24
N LYS A 233 4.55 -11.39 -36.34
CA LYS A 233 3.81 -11.84 -37.52
C LYS A 233 4.55 -13.01 -38.19
N PRO A 234 3.85 -14.07 -38.67
CA PRO A 234 4.49 -15.10 -39.45
C PRO A 234 4.86 -14.58 -40.84
N ARG A 235 6.09 -14.85 -41.24
CA ARG A 235 6.64 -14.58 -42.56
C ARG A 235 6.03 -15.57 -43.57
N ALA A 236 5.43 -15.05 -44.64
CA ALA A 236 4.95 -15.83 -45.77
C ALA A 236 6.09 -16.61 -46.43
N ALA A 237 5.85 -17.89 -46.67
CA ALA A 237 6.74 -18.75 -47.43
C ALA A 237 6.62 -18.42 -48.92
N ALA A 238 7.75 -18.15 -49.57
CA ALA A 238 7.83 -17.97 -51.01
C ALA A 238 7.83 -19.37 -51.67
N THR A 239 6.86 -19.54 -52.57
CA THR A 239 6.80 -20.70 -53.50
C THR A 239 7.86 -20.53 -54.56
N ILE A 240 8.74 -21.51 -54.71
CA ILE A 240 9.63 -21.70 -55.87
C ILE A 240 9.03 -22.79 -56.71
N SER A 241 8.67 -22.41 -57.95
CA SER A 241 8.37 -23.31 -59.05
C SER A 241 9.59 -24.07 -59.55
N ARG A 242 9.41 -25.35 -59.65
CA ARG A 242 9.75 -26.15 -60.86
C ARG A 242 9.05 -27.52 -60.73
#